data_85d6af23e335ca292fe0e74a6b25337d
#
_entry.id   85d6af23e335ca292fe0e74a6b25337d
#
_cell.length_a   1.000
_cell.length_b   1.000
_cell.length_c   1.000
_cell.angle_alpha   90.00
_cell.angle_beta   90.00
_cell.angle_gamma   90.00
#
_symmetry.space_group_name_H-M   'P 1'
#
loop_
_entity.id
_entity.type
_entity.pdbx_description
1 polymer ?
#
loop_
_entity_poly.entity_id
_entity_poly.type
_entity_poly.pdbx_seq_one_letter_code
_entity_poly.pdbx_strand_id
1 'polypeptide(L)'
;MELTVTTLEGQAAGSVELSEAIFGLEPRADIIARCVQWQLNKRQAGTHKAKGRAEIWRTGKKMYKQKGTGGARHGSARVPQFRGGGRAFGPVVRSHATDLPKKVRALALKHALSSKAKDGDLIVIEAAKLEVAKTKALVGHFSGLGLTNALIIDGAELNNGFATAARNIPNMDVLPIQGINVYDILRRQKLVLTKAAIDALEARFK
;
A
#
# COMPACT_ATOMS: atom_id res chain seq x y z
N MET A 1 -10.85 24.54 -7.82
CA MET A 1 -9.73 24.83 -6.91
C MET A 1 -8.49 25.07 -7.76
N GLU A 2 -7.83 26.22 -7.61
CA GLU A 2 -6.65 26.55 -8.41
C GLU A 2 -5.37 26.32 -7.58
N LEU A 3 -4.37 25.68 -8.18
CA LEU A 3 -3.05 25.47 -7.58
C LEU A 3 -1.94 25.97 -8.51
N THR A 4 -0.90 26.52 -7.92
CA THR A 4 0.30 26.92 -8.64
C THR A 4 1.09 25.69 -9.08
N VAL A 5 1.57 25.70 -10.31
CA VAL A 5 2.46 24.67 -10.83
C VAL A 5 3.90 25.16 -10.70
N THR A 6 4.75 24.26 -10.18
CA THR A 6 6.18 24.55 -10.02
C THR A 6 7.03 23.63 -10.91
N THR A 7 8.21 24.07 -11.28
CA THR A 7 9.23 23.21 -11.88
C THR A 7 9.94 22.42 -10.79
N LEU A 8 10.75 21.42 -11.16
CA LEU A 8 11.63 20.71 -10.20
C LEU A 8 12.64 21.65 -9.52
N GLU A 9 12.94 22.78 -10.13
CA GLU A 9 13.85 23.81 -9.59
C GLU A 9 13.14 24.79 -8.65
N GLY A 10 11.82 24.65 -8.45
CA GLY A 10 11.03 25.52 -7.59
C GLY A 10 10.55 26.82 -8.26
N GLN A 11 10.70 26.96 -9.56
CA GLN A 11 10.20 28.12 -10.30
C GLN A 11 8.71 27.95 -10.61
N ALA A 12 7.94 29.03 -10.61
CA ALA A 12 6.54 29.01 -10.98
C ALA A 12 6.38 28.77 -12.49
N ALA A 13 5.59 27.76 -12.86
CA ALA A 13 5.31 27.36 -14.26
C ALA A 13 3.83 27.51 -14.64
N GLY A 14 3.12 28.45 -13.99
CA GLY A 14 1.70 28.70 -14.22
C GLY A 14 0.78 28.19 -13.15
N SER A 15 -0.49 28.03 -13.45
CA SER A 15 -1.53 27.47 -12.58
C SER A 15 -2.29 26.34 -13.27
N VAL A 16 -2.93 25.50 -12.50
CA VAL A 16 -3.82 24.43 -12.96
C VAL A 16 -5.11 24.46 -12.15
N GLU A 17 -6.24 24.33 -12.82
CA GLU A 17 -7.54 24.16 -12.18
C GLU A 17 -7.79 22.69 -11.88
N LEU A 18 -8.04 22.37 -10.62
CA LEU A 18 -8.39 21.03 -10.16
C LEU A 18 -9.90 20.88 -10.04
N SER A 19 -10.44 19.77 -10.54
CA SER A 19 -11.86 19.44 -10.47
C SER A 19 -12.30 19.23 -9.01
N GLU A 20 -13.29 20.01 -8.56
CA GLU A 20 -13.87 19.89 -7.22
C GLU A 20 -14.52 18.51 -6.98
N ALA A 21 -15.02 17.85 -8.03
CA ALA A 21 -15.57 16.51 -7.95
C ALA A 21 -14.54 15.43 -7.59
N ILE A 22 -13.23 15.75 -7.64
CA ILE A 22 -12.14 14.83 -7.33
C ILE A 22 -11.34 15.31 -6.12
N PHE A 23 -11.06 16.60 -6.01
CA PHE A 23 -10.17 17.19 -5.02
C PHE A 23 -10.88 18.03 -3.95
N GLY A 24 -12.18 18.33 -4.14
CA GLY A 24 -12.96 19.18 -3.26
C GLY A 24 -13.89 18.45 -2.30
N LEU A 25 -13.87 17.12 -2.24
CA LEU A 25 -14.75 16.34 -1.38
C LEU A 25 -14.35 16.44 0.08
N GLU A 26 -15.36 16.43 0.97
CA GLU A 26 -15.07 16.31 2.41
C GLU A 26 -14.56 14.91 2.74
N PRO A 27 -13.34 14.79 3.34
CA PRO A 27 -12.70 13.49 3.58
C PRO A 27 -13.53 12.61 4.52
N ARG A 28 -13.83 11.38 4.11
CA ARG A 28 -14.51 10.37 4.92
C ARG A 28 -13.53 9.30 5.37
N ALA A 29 -13.15 9.36 6.64
CA ALA A 29 -12.17 8.46 7.26
C ALA A 29 -12.61 6.99 7.23
N ASP A 30 -13.91 6.69 7.35
CA ASP A 30 -14.47 5.33 7.30
C ASP A 30 -14.23 4.65 5.94
N ILE A 31 -14.47 5.37 4.84
CA ILE A 31 -14.26 4.87 3.47
C ILE A 31 -12.77 4.67 3.18
N ILE A 32 -11.96 5.63 3.58
CA ILE A 32 -10.49 5.58 3.45
C ILE A 32 -9.93 4.39 4.22
N ALA A 33 -10.31 4.22 5.50
CA ALA A 33 -9.84 3.12 6.35
C ALA A 33 -10.22 1.75 5.77
N ARG A 34 -11.45 1.58 5.27
CA ARG A 34 -11.90 0.34 4.60
C ARG A 34 -11.05 0.02 3.37
N CYS A 35 -10.70 1.04 2.58
CA CYS A 35 -9.87 0.86 1.39
C CYS A 35 -8.43 0.47 1.77
N VAL A 36 -7.84 1.13 2.78
CA VAL A 36 -6.51 0.79 3.31
C VAL A 36 -6.49 -0.66 3.82
N GLN A 37 -7.48 -1.05 4.64
CA GLN A 37 -7.59 -2.41 5.15
C GLN A 37 -7.72 -3.45 4.03
N TRP A 38 -8.53 -3.13 2.99
CA TRP A 38 -8.64 -3.98 1.81
C TRP A 38 -7.30 -4.16 1.09
N GLN A 39 -6.52 -3.09 0.91
CA GLN A 39 -5.20 -3.16 0.27
C GLN A 39 -4.20 -3.99 1.10
N LEU A 40 -4.18 -3.81 2.43
CA LEU A 40 -3.32 -4.56 3.34
C LEU A 40 -3.68 -6.06 3.35
N ASN A 41 -4.97 -6.39 3.43
CA ASN A 41 -5.45 -7.77 3.38
C ASN A 41 -5.04 -8.46 2.08
N LYS A 42 -5.15 -7.74 0.94
CA LYS A 42 -4.76 -8.28 -0.37
C LYS A 42 -3.25 -8.55 -0.49
N ARG A 43 -2.41 -7.77 0.19
CA ARG A 43 -0.94 -7.96 0.21
C ARG A 43 -0.51 -9.12 1.11
N GLN A 44 -1.35 -9.52 2.06
CA GLN A 44 -1.02 -10.54 3.04
C GLN A 44 -1.02 -11.93 2.41
N ALA A 45 0.16 -12.56 2.32
CA ALA A 45 0.34 -13.85 1.65
C ALA A 45 -0.34 -15.03 2.38
N GLY A 46 -0.49 -14.96 3.71
CA GLY A 46 -1.18 -15.95 4.53
C GLY A 46 -0.52 -17.32 4.57
N THR A 47 0.81 -17.38 4.45
CA THR A 47 1.59 -18.63 4.37
C THR A 47 1.91 -19.27 5.70
N HIS A 48 1.53 -18.63 6.82
CA HIS A 48 1.79 -19.17 8.16
C HIS A 48 0.95 -20.42 8.43
N LYS A 49 1.60 -21.46 8.96
CA LYS A 49 1.00 -22.76 9.20
C LYS A 49 1.63 -23.45 10.42
N ALA A 50 0.80 -24.10 11.22
CA ALA A 50 1.25 -25.05 12.23
C ALA A 50 0.82 -26.46 11.83
N LYS A 51 1.62 -27.47 12.18
CA LYS A 51 1.29 -28.87 11.90
C LYS A 51 0.16 -29.35 12.82
N GLY A 52 -0.92 -29.81 12.24
CA GLY A 52 -1.99 -30.53 12.93
C GLY A 52 -1.57 -31.96 13.28
N ARG A 53 -2.36 -32.65 14.11
CA ARG A 53 -2.05 -34.03 14.57
C ARG A 53 -1.91 -35.05 13.43
N ALA A 54 -2.55 -34.82 12.28
CA ALA A 54 -2.44 -35.66 11.10
C ALA A 54 -1.11 -35.49 10.36
N GLU A 55 -0.49 -34.32 10.48
CA GLU A 55 0.73 -33.92 9.74
C GLU A 55 2.01 -34.21 10.54
N ILE A 56 1.89 -34.53 11.84
CA ILE A 56 3.05 -34.85 12.67
C ILE A 56 3.59 -36.22 12.28
N TRP A 57 4.90 -36.29 12.07
CA TRP A 57 5.63 -37.53 11.83
C TRP A 57 5.86 -38.25 13.17
N ARG A 58 5.02 -39.23 13.48
CA ARG A 58 5.10 -40.04 14.68
C ARG A 58 4.27 -41.29 14.48
N THR A 59 4.46 -42.35 15.35
CA THR A 59 3.72 -43.58 15.24
C THR A 59 2.20 -43.36 15.27
N GLY A 60 1.49 -44.01 14.35
CA GLY A 60 0.02 -44.03 14.33
C GLY A 60 -0.60 -45.12 15.18
N LYS A 61 0.23 -46.12 15.68
CA LYS A 61 -0.24 -47.22 16.51
C LYS A 61 -0.81 -46.70 17.82
N LYS A 62 -1.86 -47.36 18.33
CA LYS A 62 -2.42 -47.09 19.65
C LYS A 62 -1.33 -47.29 20.70
N MET A 63 -1.18 -46.32 21.62
CA MET A 63 -0.06 -46.30 22.58
C MET A 63 -0.07 -47.52 23.53
N TYR A 64 -1.24 -47.92 24.01
CA TYR A 64 -1.44 -49.05 24.90
C TYR A 64 -2.89 -49.52 24.85
N LYS A 65 -3.18 -50.64 25.56
CA LYS A 65 -4.52 -51.26 25.65
C LYS A 65 -5.55 -50.27 26.22
N GLN A 66 -6.81 -50.45 25.85
CA GLN A 66 -7.92 -49.60 26.29
C GLN A 66 -8.18 -49.66 27.81
N LYS A 67 -7.93 -50.80 28.42
CA LYS A 67 -8.11 -51.08 29.86
C LYS A 67 -6.92 -51.86 30.41
N GLY A 68 -6.75 -51.88 31.74
CA GLY A 68 -5.75 -52.71 32.43
C GLY A 68 -4.35 -52.07 32.48
N THR A 69 -4.19 -50.75 32.24
CA THR A 69 -2.90 -50.08 32.34
C THR A 69 -2.81 -49.07 33.50
N GLY A 70 -3.91 -48.83 34.23
CA GLY A 70 -3.97 -47.81 35.29
C GLY A 70 -3.79 -46.36 34.84
N GLY A 71 -3.44 -46.13 33.58
CA GLY A 71 -3.23 -44.80 32.99
C GLY A 71 -4.45 -44.24 32.24
N ALA A 72 -4.40 -42.97 31.93
CA ALA A 72 -5.43 -42.31 31.09
C ALA A 72 -5.51 -42.94 29.69
N ARG A 73 -6.71 -43.02 29.14
CA ARG A 73 -6.93 -43.62 27.81
C ARG A 73 -6.44 -42.71 26.69
N HIS A 74 -5.48 -43.22 25.92
CA HIS A 74 -4.95 -42.47 24.74
C HIS A 74 -4.93 -43.35 23.49
N GLY A 75 -5.28 -42.77 22.36
CA GLY A 75 -5.21 -43.45 21.08
C GLY A 75 -3.84 -43.25 20.43
N SER A 76 -3.50 -42.04 20.12
CA SER A 76 -2.30 -41.69 19.33
C SER A 76 -1.36 -40.80 20.13
N ALA A 77 -0.06 -40.96 19.92
CA ALA A 77 0.97 -40.11 20.48
C ALA A 77 1.06 -38.74 19.76
N ARG A 78 0.31 -38.54 18.67
CA ARG A 78 0.29 -37.29 17.87
C ARG A 78 -0.63 -36.22 18.44
N VAL A 79 -1.39 -36.51 19.48
CA VAL A 79 -2.39 -35.58 20.04
C VAL A 79 -1.74 -34.39 20.73
N PRO A 80 -2.42 -33.22 20.75
CA PRO A 80 -1.84 -31.97 21.24
C PRO A 80 -1.35 -31.96 22.66
N GLN A 81 -1.93 -32.79 23.56
CA GLN A 81 -1.55 -32.87 24.96
C GLN A 81 -0.17 -33.51 25.18
N PHE A 82 0.37 -34.22 24.19
CA PHE A 82 1.70 -34.79 24.30
C PHE A 82 2.79 -33.86 23.74
N ARG A 83 3.95 -33.88 24.40
CA ARG A 83 5.13 -33.19 23.90
C ARG A 83 5.49 -33.72 22.51
N GLY A 84 5.63 -32.81 21.54
CA GLY A 84 5.85 -33.14 20.13
C GLY A 84 4.60 -33.60 19.38
N GLY A 85 3.40 -33.47 19.99
CA GLY A 85 2.13 -33.62 19.28
C GLY A 85 1.78 -32.43 18.39
N GLY A 86 0.70 -32.59 17.61
CA GLY A 86 0.21 -31.54 16.71
C GLY A 86 -0.40 -30.34 17.44
N ARG A 87 -0.39 -29.20 16.82
CA ARG A 87 -1.07 -28.01 17.37
C ARG A 87 -2.59 -28.15 17.23
N ALA A 88 -3.33 -27.95 18.31
CA ALA A 88 -4.78 -27.80 18.26
C ALA A 88 -5.12 -26.37 17.81
N PHE A 89 -6.01 -26.25 16.84
CA PHE A 89 -6.45 -24.93 16.31
C PHE A 89 -5.30 -23.97 15.96
N GLY A 90 -4.22 -24.52 15.40
CA GLY A 90 -3.10 -23.71 14.92
C GLY A 90 -3.45 -22.94 13.65
N PRO A 91 -2.63 -21.98 13.26
CA PRO A 91 -2.81 -21.26 12.01
C PRO A 91 -2.74 -22.22 10.83
N VAL A 92 -3.56 -21.96 9.82
CA VAL A 92 -3.58 -22.69 8.54
C VAL A 92 -3.35 -21.72 7.39
N VAL A 93 -2.72 -22.20 6.32
CA VAL A 93 -2.54 -21.41 5.09
C VAL A 93 -3.90 -20.99 4.56
N ARG A 94 -4.12 -19.71 4.42
CA ARG A 94 -5.36 -19.15 3.87
C ARG A 94 -5.11 -17.85 3.14
N SER A 95 -5.95 -17.50 2.18
CA SER A 95 -5.99 -16.17 1.61
C SER A 95 -6.62 -15.19 2.61
N HIS A 96 -6.03 -14.01 2.74
CA HIS A 96 -6.60 -12.89 3.50
C HIS A 96 -7.31 -11.89 2.60
N ALA A 97 -7.32 -12.12 1.27
CA ALA A 97 -7.96 -11.22 0.32
C ALA A 97 -9.45 -11.08 0.63
N THR A 98 -9.91 -9.85 0.65
CA THR A 98 -11.32 -9.47 0.79
C THR A 98 -11.73 -8.65 -0.43
N ASP A 99 -13.02 -8.62 -0.74
CA ASP A 99 -13.55 -7.82 -1.84
C ASP A 99 -14.04 -6.46 -1.35
N LEU A 100 -13.77 -5.44 -2.17
CA LEU A 100 -14.30 -4.10 -2.00
C LEU A 100 -14.87 -3.62 -3.35
N PRO A 101 -16.12 -3.13 -3.41
CA PRO A 101 -16.75 -2.69 -4.65
C PRO A 101 -15.92 -1.62 -5.38
N LYS A 102 -15.88 -1.69 -6.72
CA LYS A 102 -15.09 -0.74 -7.54
C LYS A 102 -15.46 0.72 -7.27
N LYS A 103 -16.76 1.03 -7.12
CA LYS A 103 -17.25 2.39 -6.80
C LYS A 103 -16.71 2.90 -5.46
N VAL A 104 -16.66 2.04 -4.43
CA VAL A 104 -16.13 2.41 -3.11
C VAL A 104 -14.62 2.68 -3.18
N ARG A 105 -13.87 1.89 -3.95
CA ARG A 105 -12.43 2.11 -4.18
C ARG A 105 -12.15 3.43 -4.89
N ALA A 106 -12.94 3.74 -5.92
CA ALA A 106 -12.85 5.02 -6.63
C ALA A 106 -13.18 6.21 -5.71
N LEU A 107 -14.24 6.08 -4.91
CA LEU A 107 -14.61 7.11 -3.94
C LEU A 107 -13.55 7.29 -2.85
N ALA A 108 -12.96 6.21 -2.33
CA ALA A 108 -11.87 6.27 -1.37
C ALA A 108 -10.64 7.02 -1.93
N LEU A 109 -10.32 6.82 -3.21
CA LEU A 109 -9.22 7.53 -3.85
C LEU A 109 -9.51 9.03 -3.97
N LYS A 110 -10.73 9.42 -4.36
CA LYS A 110 -11.15 10.81 -4.38
C LYS A 110 -11.04 11.47 -3.00
N HIS A 111 -11.50 10.79 -1.94
CA HIS A 111 -11.38 11.31 -0.58
C HIS A 111 -9.93 11.43 -0.09
N ALA A 112 -9.04 10.51 -0.48
CA ALA A 112 -7.63 10.59 -0.14
C ALA A 112 -6.94 11.78 -0.84
N LEU A 113 -7.26 12.04 -2.12
CA LEU A 113 -6.79 13.19 -2.87
C LEU A 113 -7.32 14.50 -2.27
N SER A 114 -8.60 14.54 -1.92
CA SER A 114 -9.25 15.71 -1.29
C SER A 114 -8.66 16.02 0.09
N SER A 115 -8.30 14.98 0.88
CA SER A 115 -7.62 15.18 2.16
C SER A 115 -6.28 15.89 1.97
N LYS A 116 -5.45 15.40 1.02
CA LYS A 116 -4.16 16.03 0.72
C LYS A 116 -4.28 17.45 0.20
N ALA A 117 -5.31 17.74 -0.61
CA ALA A 117 -5.59 19.07 -1.09
C ALA A 117 -6.04 20.01 0.03
N LYS A 118 -6.92 19.56 0.93
CA LYS A 118 -7.43 20.33 2.08
C LYS A 118 -6.33 20.64 3.10
N ASP A 119 -5.44 19.68 3.35
CA ASP A 119 -4.35 19.81 4.31
C ASP A 119 -3.19 20.69 3.76
N GLY A 120 -3.22 21.07 2.47
CA GLY A 120 -2.15 21.82 1.82
C GLY A 120 -0.90 20.99 1.49
N ASP A 121 -1.04 19.68 1.53
CA ASP A 121 0.03 18.72 1.26
C ASP A 121 0.09 18.26 -0.22
N LEU A 122 -0.72 18.87 -1.08
CA LEU A 122 -0.73 18.61 -2.52
C LEU A 122 0.12 19.64 -3.24
N ILE A 123 1.11 19.18 -3.99
CA ILE A 123 2.00 20.00 -4.81
C ILE A 123 1.85 19.57 -6.27
N VAL A 124 1.79 20.54 -7.18
CA VAL A 124 1.74 20.26 -8.61
C VAL A 124 3.06 20.66 -9.26
N ILE A 125 3.67 19.72 -9.98
CA ILE A 125 4.87 19.98 -10.78
C ILE A 125 4.57 19.86 -12.27
N GLU A 126 5.32 20.56 -13.08
CA GLU A 126 5.16 20.54 -14.52
C GLU A 126 5.45 19.14 -15.10
N ALA A 127 6.63 18.60 -14.81
CA ALA A 127 7.07 17.29 -15.24
C ALA A 127 8.12 16.70 -14.28
N ALA A 128 8.14 15.39 -14.13
CA ALA A 128 9.13 14.63 -13.36
C ALA A 128 10.22 14.08 -14.28
N LYS A 129 11.07 14.95 -14.86
CA LYS A 129 12.11 14.58 -15.81
C LYS A 129 13.48 14.97 -15.31
N LEU A 130 14.45 14.08 -15.50
CA LEU A 130 15.89 14.33 -15.27
C LEU A 130 16.66 13.89 -16.52
N GLU A 131 17.56 14.73 -16.98
CA GLU A 131 18.46 14.40 -18.10
C GLU A 131 19.50 13.37 -17.67
N VAL A 132 20.05 13.55 -16.48
CA VAL A 132 21.06 12.64 -15.92
C VAL A 132 20.54 12.03 -14.63
N ALA A 133 20.52 10.69 -14.54
CA ALA A 133 20.04 9.93 -13.39
C ALA A 133 20.99 10.03 -12.18
N LYS A 134 21.10 11.23 -11.56
CA LYS A 134 21.93 11.45 -10.37
C LYS A 134 21.08 11.76 -9.15
N THR A 135 21.16 10.90 -8.12
CA THR A 135 20.46 11.05 -6.84
C THR A 135 20.82 12.35 -6.13
N LYS A 136 22.11 12.76 -6.14
CA LYS A 136 22.56 13.99 -5.48
C LYS A 136 21.88 15.24 -6.04
N ALA A 137 21.73 15.35 -7.35
CA ALA A 137 21.03 16.48 -7.98
C ALA A 137 19.55 16.50 -7.55
N LEU A 138 18.88 15.31 -7.59
CA LEU A 138 17.48 15.19 -7.21
C LEU A 138 17.22 15.53 -5.74
N VAL A 139 18.11 15.14 -4.83
CA VAL A 139 18.05 15.53 -3.41
C VAL A 139 18.13 17.06 -3.26
N GLY A 140 18.97 17.73 -4.04
CA GLY A 140 19.03 19.19 -4.06
C GLY A 140 17.71 19.83 -4.47
N HIS A 141 17.08 19.36 -5.54
CA HIS A 141 15.76 19.83 -5.99
C HIS A 141 14.67 19.58 -4.93
N PHE A 142 14.64 18.38 -4.33
CA PHE A 142 13.66 18.06 -3.30
C PHE A 142 13.83 18.91 -2.03
N SER A 143 15.06 19.21 -1.65
CA SER A 143 15.32 20.12 -0.54
C SER A 143 14.81 21.53 -0.80
N GLY A 144 14.99 22.04 -2.05
CA GLY A 144 14.45 23.33 -2.47
C GLY A 144 12.92 23.39 -2.44
N LEU A 145 12.24 22.29 -2.79
CA LEU A 145 10.79 22.16 -2.75
C LEU A 145 10.25 21.77 -1.35
N GLY A 146 11.11 21.59 -0.34
CA GLY A 146 10.72 21.14 1.00
C GLY A 146 10.13 19.72 1.04
N LEU A 147 10.56 18.85 0.11
CA LEU A 147 10.11 17.47 0.00
C LEU A 147 11.04 16.54 0.78
N THR A 148 10.64 16.13 1.97
CA THR A 148 11.34 15.16 2.82
C THR A 148 10.68 13.79 2.83
N ASN A 149 9.36 13.75 2.68
CA ASN A 149 8.55 12.53 2.67
C ASN A 149 7.38 12.72 1.70
N ALA A 150 7.53 12.23 0.48
CA ALA A 150 6.58 12.49 -0.59
C ALA A 150 6.32 11.28 -1.48
N LEU A 151 5.11 11.23 -2.03
CA LEU A 151 4.71 10.38 -3.14
C LEU A 151 4.61 11.21 -4.40
N ILE A 152 5.34 10.85 -5.42
CA ILE A 152 5.32 11.53 -6.72
C ILE A 152 4.57 10.65 -7.71
N ILE A 153 3.53 11.21 -8.32
CA ILE A 153 2.74 10.53 -9.35
C ILE A 153 2.99 11.23 -10.68
N ASP A 154 3.48 10.47 -11.63
CA ASP A 154 3.69 10.93 -13.00
C ASP A 154 2.63 10.36 -13.96
N GLY A 155 2.69 10.71 -15.22
CA GLY A 155 1.81 10.22 -16.28
C GLY A 155 1.84 8.72 -16.47
N ALA A 156 1.44 8.25 -17.66
CA ALA A 156 1.41 6.82 -17.96
C ALA A 156 2.80 6.17 -18.00
N GLU A 157 3.80 6.92 -18.45
CA GLU A 157 5.20 6.47 -18.57
C GLU A 157 6.09 7.30 -17.63
N LEU A 158 6.89 6.61 -16.83
CA LEU A 158 7.86 7.24 -15.95
C LEU A 158 9.16 7.55 -16.71
N ASN A 159 9.75 8.70 -16.44
CA ASN A 159 11.12 8.96 -16.88
C ASN A 159 12.08 8.02 -16.12
N ASN A 160 12.76 7.13 -16.85
CA ASN A 160 13.67 6.14 -16.26
C ASN A 160 14.80 6.78 -15.45
N GLY A 161 15.33 7.92 -15.89
CA GLY A 161 16.37 8.65 -15.18
C GLY A 161 15.89 9.15 -13.83
N PHE A 162 14.70 9.76 -13.79
CA PHE A 162 14.06 10.23 -12.58
C PHE A 162 13.70 9.09 -11.62
N ALA A 163 13.06 8.03 -12.10
CA ALA A 163 12.65 6.89 -11.30
C ALA A 163 13.86 6.18 -10.66
N THR A 164 14.95 5.99 -11.43
CA THR A 164 16.18 5.37 -10.91
C THR A 164 16.86 6.24 -9.86
N ALA A 165 16.92 7.55 -10.06
CA ALA A 165 17.50 8.49 -9.10
C ALA A 165 16.67 8.59 -7.80
N ALA A 166 15.33 8.60 -7.91
CA ALA A 166 14.42 8.73 -6.77
C ALA A 166 14.35 7.46 -5.91
N ARG A 167 14.45 6.28 -6.51
CA ARG A 167 14.30 4.99 -5.81
C ARG A 167 15.23 4.80 -4.62
N ASN A 168 16.41 5.41 -4.63
CA ASN A 168 17.38 5.30 -3.55
C ASN A 168 17.20 6.35 -2.43
N ILE A 169 16.32 7.32 -2.63
CA ILE A 169 16.09 8.38 -1.64
C ILE A 169 15.08 7.85 -0.60
N PRO A 170 15.43 7.85 0.70
CA PRO A 170 14.51 7.39 1.73
C PRO A 170 13.25 8.27 1.79
N ASN A 171 12.12 7.66 2.08
CA ASN A 171 10.80 8.30 2.16
C ASN A 171 10.26 8.94 0.89
N MET A 172 10.86 8.65 -0.27
CA MET A 172 10.38 9.09 -1.57
C MET A 172 9.91 7.89 -2.37
N ASP A 173 8.68 7.95 -2.87
CA ASP A 173 8.13 6.95 -3.77
C ASP A 173 7.69 7.63 -5.07
N VAL A 174 7.95 6.97 -6.20
CA VAL A 174 7.52 7.42 -7.54
C VAL A 174 6.67 6.34 -8.16
N LEU A 175 5.47 6.70 -8.60
CA LEU A 175 4.52 5.78 -9.22
C LEU A 175 3.96 6.38 -10.52
N PRO A 176 3.69 5.54 -11.53
CA PRO A 176 2.88 5.95 -12.66
C PRO A 176 1.42 6.11 -12.22
N ILE A 177 0.63 6.83 -12.99
CA ILE A 177 -0.78 7.06 -12.68
C ILE A 177 -1.59 5.75 -12.51
N GLN A 178 -1.24 4.68 -13.23
CA GLN A 178 -1.89 3.38 -13.07
C GLN A 178 -1.65 2.76 -11.69
N GLY A 179 -0.51 3.09 -11.06
CA GLY A 179 -0.11 2.61 -9.73
C GLY A 179 -0.68 3.41 -8.56
N ILE A 180 -1.37 4.54 -8.82
CA ILE A 180 -1.93 5.37 -7.75
C ILE A 180 -2.87 4.58 -6.85
N ASN A 181 -2.67 4.68 -5.55
CA ASN A 181 -3.48 3.98 -4.56
C ASN A 181 -3.57 4.74 -3.24
N VAL A 182 -4.63 4.44 -2.47
CA VAL A 182 -4.96 5.16 -1.23
C VAL A 182 -3.89 4.95 -0.14
N TYR A 183 -3.36 3.74 -0.02
CA TYR A 183 -2.37 3.41 1.02
C TYR A 183 -1.09 4.24 0.88
N ASP A 184 -0.53 4.31 -0.34
CA ASP A 184 0.72 5.03 -0.57
C ASP A 184 0.53 6.56 -0.47
N ILE A 185 -0.64 7.10 -0.89
CA ILE A 185 -0.99 8.52 -0.70
C ILE A 185 -0.98 8.90 0.79
N LEU A 186 -1.59 8.07 1.65
CA LEU A 186 -1.68 8.37 3.08
C LEU A 186 -0.38 8.06 3.84
N ARG A 187 0.40 7.10 3.35
CA ARG A 187 1.68 6.73 3.95
C ARG A 187 2.70 7.87 3.86
N ARG A 188 2.64 8.67 2.78
CA ARG A 188 3.53 9.82 2.57
C ARG A 188 2.88 11.11 3.04
N GLN A 189 3.71 12.05 3.52
CA GLN A 189 3.21 13.34 3.98
C GLN A 189 2.73 14.18 2.79
N LYS A 190 3.59 14.43 1.82
CA LYS A 190 3.26 15.22 0.65
C LYS A 190 2.91 14.35 -0.56
N LEU A 191 1.95 14.82 -1.33
CA LEU A 191 1.57 14.25 -2.61
C LEU A 191 1.98 15.23 -3.72
N VAL A 192 2.80 14.74 -4.64
CA VAL A 192 3.26 15.52 -5.80
C VAL A 192 2.64 14.91 -7.05
N LEU A 193 1.90 15.72 -7.81
CA LEU A 193 1.30 15.32 -9.08
C LEU A 193 1.94 16.09 -10.23
N THR A 194 2.22 15.42 -11.35
CA THR A 194 2.54 16.11 -12.61
C THR A 194 1.26 16.57 -13.30
N LYS A 195 1.35 17.56 -14.20
CA LYS A 195 0.21 17.98 -15.05
C LYS A 195 -0.39 16.79 -15.80
N ALA A 196 0.47 15.93 -16.39
CA ALA A 196 0.03 14.73 -17.10
C ALA A 196 -0.73 13.73 -16.18
N ALA A 197 -0.34 13.63 -14.91
CA ALA A 197 -1.05 12.80 -13.94
C ALA A 197 -2.45 13.37 -13.61
N ILE A 198 -2.59 14.69 -13.50
CA ILE A 198 -3.88 15.35 -13.25
C ILE A 198 -4.85 15.10 -14.39
N ASP A 199 -4.42 15.34 -15.64
CA ASP A 199 -5.23 15.11 -16.84
C ASP A 199 -5.72 13.65 -16.92
N ALA A 200 -4.82 12.71 -16.64
CA ALA A 200 -5.14 11.28 -16.61
C ALA A 200 -6.09 10.89 -15.47
N LEU A 201 -5.98 11.53 -14.29
CA LEU A 201 -6.92 11.34 -13.18
C LEU A 201 -8.31 11.84 -13.54
N GLU A 202 -8.43 13.01 -14.14
CA GLU A 202 -9.70 13.56 -14.57
C GLU A 202 -10.35 12.68 -15.64
N ALA A 203 -9.59 12.21 -16.62
CA ALA A 203 -10.08 11.27 -17.61
C ALA A 203 -10.57 9.93 -16.99
N ARG A 204 -9.89 9.44 -15.95
CA ARG A 204 -10.26 8.19 -15.25
C ARG A 204 -11.55 8.31 -14.45
N PHE A 205 -11.89 9.49 -13.95
CA PHE A 205 -13.05 9.71 -13.08
C PHE A 205 -14.27 10.33 -13.76
N LYS A 206 -14.15 10.69 -15.03
CA LYS A 206 -15.27 10.99 -15.91
C LYS A 206 -16.06 9.71 -16.23
#